data_711cfe49a3acf18716cd325bbe802ee1
#
_entry.id   711cfe49a3acf18716cd325bbe802ee1
#
_cell.length_a   1.000
_cell.length_b   1.000
_cell.length_c   1.000
_cell.angle_alpha   90.00
_cell.angle_beta   90.00
_cell.angle_gamma   90.00
#
_symmetry.space_group_name_H-M   'P 1'
#
loop_
_entity.id
_entity.type
_entity.pdbx_description
1 polymer ?
#
loop_
_entity_poly.entity_id
_entity_poly.type
_entity_poly.pdbx_seq_one_letter_code
_entity_poly.pdbx_strand_id
1 'polypeptide(L)'
;SDQSIQVRSSVDGAIEDLLWGALLASLVVFAFFGDLRSTIVTIAGLPVIMISTLFFMNLMGIGLNNISLLALALVVGLVIDDAIVVRENILRWVHMGTPPREAASVGTAEVFLPVLATTATVMAVFLPVAFAEGIVGRFFVAFGLTVAIAMAISFFESLTMAPMLSAYFIGKPKKKKKDAKAKKEAHYEEGEAMNWLDRFYGRTLRVVLRMKWVTLLLTILIFAGSVYAATFLTFSFVPTIDQHQF
;
A
#
# COMPACT_ATOMS: atom_id res chain seq x y z
N SER A 1 -15.35 6.14 -35.71
CA SER A 1 -16.17 5.33 -34.77
C SER A 1 -15.37 4.27 -34.03
N ASP A 2 -14.26 3.77 -34.56
CA ASP A 2 -13.48 2.71 -33.90
C ASP A 2 -12.70 3.18 -32.66
N GLN A 3 -12.21 4.41 -32.65
CA GLN A 3 -11.44 4.95 -31.50
C GLN A 3 -12.33 5.08 -30.23
N SER A 4 -13.59 5.41 -30.36
CA SER A 4 -14.51 5.52 -29.20
C SER A 4 -14.85 4.17 -28.59
N ILE A 5 -14.84 3.10 -29.38
CA ILE A 5 -15.10 1.74 -28.91
C ILE A 5 -13.85 1.21 -28.17
N GLN A 6 -12.65 1.46 -28.74
CA GLN A 6 -11.39 1.10 -28.09
C GLN A 6 -11.19 1.84 -26.75
N VAL A 7 -11.50 3.14 -26.70
CA VAL A 7 -11.40 3.91 -25.43
C VAL A 7 -12.40 3.37 -24.41
N ARG A 8 -13.63 3.05 -24.79
CA ARG A 8 -14.61 2.46 -23.87
C ARG A 8 -14.16 1.11 -23.34
N SER A 9 -13.71 0.21 -24.21
CA SER A 9 -13.23 -1.11 -23.78
C SER A 9 -12.01 -1.02 -22.85
N SER A 10 -11.12 -0.05 -23.09
CA SER A 10 -9.96 0.19 -22.20
C SER A 10 -10.39 0.75 -20.84
N VAL A 11 -11.38 1.65 -20.82
CA VAL A 11 -11.93 2.20 -19.56
C VAL A 11 -12.68 1.11 -18.79
N ASP A 12 -13.50 0.31 -19.45
CA ASP A 12 -14.24 -0.79 -18.81
C ASP A 12 -13.28 -1.84 -18.24
N GLY A 13 -12.22 -2.22 -18.98
CA GLY A 13 -11.17 -3.11 -18.49
C GLY A 13 -10.42 -2.54 -17.28
N ALA A 14 -10.10 -1.25 -17.31
CA ALA A 14 -9.41 -0.62 -16.18
C ALA A 14 -10.31 -0.50 -14.94
N ILE A 15 -11.61 -0.27 -15.09
CA ILE A 15 -12.57 -0.30 -13.97
C ILE A 15 -12.63 -1.71 -13.40
N GLU A 16 -12.63 -2.73 -14.22
CA GLU A 16 -12.62 -4.13 -13.79
C GLU A 16 -11.31 -4.43 -13.01
N ASP A 17 -10.16 -4.02 -13.53
CA ASP A 17 -8.86 -4.18 -12.85
C ASP A 17 -8.83 -3.45 -11.48
N LEU A 18 -9.38 -2.23 -11.40
CA LEU A 18 -9.50 -1.48 -10.16
C LEU A 18 -10.40 -2.18 -9.15
N LEU A 19 -11.52 -2.74 -9.58
CA LEU A 19 -12.43 -3.50 -8.71
C LEU A 19 -11.79 -4.78 -8.20
N TRP A 20 -11.12 -5.52 -9.07
CA TRP A 20 -10.35 -6.71 -8.67
C TRP A 20 -9.20 -6.36 -7.73
N GLY A 21 -8.46 -5.29 -8.01
CA GLY A 21 -7.40 -4.79 -7.14
C GLY A 21 -7.93 -4.40 -5.74
N ALA A 22 -9.03 -3.65 -5.69
CA ALA A 22 -9.68 -3.28 -4.43
C ALA A 22 -10.22 -4.49 -3.67
N LEU A 23 -10.78 -5.48 -4.36
CA LEU A 23 -11.29 -6.72 -3.75
C LEU A 23 -10.14 -7.55 -3.18
N LEU A 24 -9.07 -7.76 -3.93
CA LEU A 24 -7.90 -8.51 -3.47
C LEU A 24 -7.23 -7.80 -2.29
N ALA A 25 -7.05 -6.48 -2.37
CA ALA A 25 -6.52 -5.69 -1.28
C ALA A 25 -7.40 -5.79 -0.02
N SER A 26 -8.73 -5.76 -0.20
CA SER A 26 -9.70 -5.95 0.88
C SER A 26 -9.57 -7.31 1.55
N LEU A 27 -9.36 -8.36 0.75
CA LEU A 27 -9.20 -9.71 1.24
C LEU A 27 -7.88 -9.87 2.02
N VAL A 28 -6.80 -9.27 1.54
CA VAL A 28 -5.50 -9.24 2.25
C VAL A 28 -5.64 -8.49 3.58
N VAL A 29 -6.26 -7.31 3.57
CA VAL A 29 -6.52 -6.53 4.80
C VAL A 29 -7.38 -7.32 5.79
N PHE A 30 -8.41 -8.02 5.29
CA PHE A 30 -9.25 -8.88 6.12
C PHE A 30 -8.47 -10.06 6.72
N ALA A 31 -7.62 -10.71 5.93
CA ALA A 31 -6.75 -11.79 6.41
C ALA A 31 -5.76 -11.30 7.47
N PHE A 32 -5.30 -10.05 7.35
CA PHE A 32 -4.36 -9.43 8.27
C PHE A 32 -5.03 -9.06 9.62
N PHE A 33 -6.16 -8.38 9.58
CA PHE A 33 -6.83 -7.93 10.81
C PHE A 33 -7.75 -8.98 11.47
N GLY A 34 -8.23 -9.97 10.70
CA GLY A 34 -9.16 -10.99 11.20
C GLY A 34 -10.51 -10.46 11.71
N ASP A 35 -10.79 -9.16 11.53
CA ASP A 35 -12.01 -8.48 11.98
C ASP A 35 -12.62 -7.64 10.86
N LEU A 36 -13.89 -7.94 10.55
CA LEU A 36 -14.62 -7.27 9.47
C LEU A 36 -14.77 -5.75 9.71
N ARG A 37 -14.94 -5.33 10.97
CA ARG A 37 -15.03 -3.90 11.30
C ARG A 37 -13.73 -3.18 11.00
N SER A 38 -12.64 -3.78 11.39
CA SER A 38 -11.29 -3.28 11.13
C SER A 38 -11.03 -3.17 9.62
N THR A 39 -11.40 -4.19 8.87
CA THR A 39 -11.28 -4.21 7.42
C THR A 39 -12.09 -3.10 6.75
N ILE A 40 -13.38 -2.99 7.08
CA ILE A 40 -14.26 -1.97 6.49
C ILE A 40 -13.72 -0.55 6.73
N VAL A 41 -13.28 -0.26 7.94
CA VAL A 41 -12.73 1.07 8.27
C VAL A 41 -11.44 1.35 7.50
N THR A 42 -10.56 0.36 7.31
CA THR A 42 -9.32 0.53 6.54
C THR A 42 -9.62 0.77 5.06
N ILE A 43 -10.59 0.03 4.50
CA ILE A 43 -10.93 0.11 3.07
C ILE A 43 -11.77 1.34 2.76
N ALA A 44 -12.51 1.90 3.73
CA ALA A 44 -13.38 3.06 3.52
C ALA A 44 -12.64 4.30 2.96
N GLY A 45 -11.33 4.40 3.20
CA GLY A 45 -10.46 5.42 2.62
C GLY A 45 -10.28 5.29 1.11
N LEU A 46 -10.24 4.06 0.56
CA LEU A 46 -9.97 3.83 -0.86
C LEU A 46 -10.89 4.60 -1.82
N PRO A 47 -12.23 4.51 -1.69
CA PRO A 47 -13.13 5.27 -2.56
C PRO A 47 -12.89 6.78 -2.47
N VAL A 48 -12.61 7.29 -1.28
CA VAL A 48 -12.35 8.73 -1.06
C VAL A 48 -11.08 9.15 -1.78
N ILE A 49 -10.00 8.39 -1.64
CA ILE A 49 -8.72 8.66 -2.30
C ILE A 49 -8.88 8.59 -3.82
N MET A 50 -9.55 7.56 -4.33
CA MET A 50 -9.74 7.37 -5.77
C MET A 50 -10.56 8.51 -6.39
N ILE A 51 -11.70 8.86 -5.79
CA ILE A 51 -12.56 9.95 -6.26
C ILE A 51 -11.81 11.29 -6.19
N SER A 52 -11.11 11.55 -5.09
CA SER A 52 -10.30 12.76 -4.93
C SER A 52 -9.17 12.83 -5.95
N THR A 53 -8.50 11.70 -6.22
CA THR A 53 -7.45 11.63 -7.24
C THR A 53 -8.00 11.97 -8.61
N LEU A 54 -9.13 11.38 -9.01
CA LEU A 54 -9.80 11.69 -10.28
C LEU A 54 -10.21 13.17 -10.38
N PHE A 55 -10.69 13.75 -9.28
CA PHE A 55 -11.03 15.17 -9.23
C PHE A 55 -9.80 16.06 -9.49
N PHE A 56 -8.69 15.80 -8.79
CA PHE A 56 -7.46 16.59 -8.99
C PHE A 56 -6.82 16.35 -10.36
N MET A 57 -6.89 15.12 -10.91
CA MET A 57 -6.46 14.85 -12.28
C MET A 57 -7.25 15.70 -13.28
N ASN A 58 -8.57 15.76 -13.14
CA ASN A 58 -9.43 16.58 -13.99
C ASN A 58 -9.08 18.08 -13.87
N LEU A 59 -8.82 18.57 -12.64
CA LEU A 59 -8.43 19.96 -12.40
C LEU A 59 -7.09 20.30 -13.06
N MET A 60 -6.17 19.35 -13.13
CA MET A 60 -4.86 19.51 -13.78
C MET A 60 -4.90 19.22 -15.29
N GLY A 61 -6.04 18.91 -15.87
CA GLY A 61 -6.19 18.57 -17.28
C GLY A 61 -5.60 17.20 -17.66
N ILE A 62 -5.38 16.31 -16.70
CA ILE A 62 -4.89 14.95 -16.93
C ILE A 62 -6.07 14.07 -17.34
N GLY A 63 -6.11 13.65 -18.61
CA GLY A 63 -7.16 12.77 -19.13
C GLY A 63 -7.01 11.32 -18.66
N LEU A 64 -8.14 10.61 -18.64
CA LEU A 64 -8.15 9.16 -18.44
C LEU A 64 -7.65 8.48 -19.73
N ASN A 65 -6.50 7.86 -19.64
CA ASN A 65 -5.90 7.04 -20.69
C ASN A 65 -5.30 5.76 -20.07
N ASN A 66 -4.88 4.81 -20.89
CA ASN A 66 -4.35 3.54 -20.40
C ASN A 66 -3.21 3.70 -19.38
N ILE A 67 -2.41 4.75 -19.51
CA ILE A 67 -1.26 5.01 -18.63
C ILE A 67 -1.71 5.57 -17.29
N SER A 68 -2.66 6.52 -17.28
CA SER A 68 -3.23 7.05 -16.04
C SER A 68 -4.09 6.01 -15.32
N LEU A 69 -4.77 5.13 -16.05
CA LEU A 69 -5.51 4.00 -15.49
C LEU A 69 -4.57 2.95 -14.86
N LEU A 70 -3.44 2.67 -15.50
CA LEU A 70 -2.39 1.82 -14.93
C LEU A 70 -1.82 2.45 -13.63
N ALA A 71 -1.62 3.78 -13.61
CA ALA A 71 -1.21 4.49 -12.41
C ALA A 71 -2.25 4.35 -11.27
N LEU A 72 -3.53 4.49 -11.58
CA LEU A 72 -4.61 4.29 -10.60
C LEU A 72 -4.65 2.87 -10.06
N ALA A 73 -4.48 1.85 -10.91
CA ALA A 73 -4.40 0.46 -10.48
C ALA A 73 -3.22 0.20 -9.54
N LEU A 74 -2.04 0.76 -9.84
CA LEU A 74 -0.86 0.69 -8.97
C LEU A 74 -1.12 1.37 -7.62
N VAL A 75 -1.76 2.54 -7.65
CA VAL A 75 -2.05 3.36 -6.46
C VAL A 75 -2.94 2.62 -5.47
N VAL A 76 -3.91 1.82 -5.93
CA VAL A 76 -4.78 1.02 -5.04
C VAL A 76 -3.97 0.18 -4.06
N GLY A 77 -2.89 -0.46 -4.53
CA GLY A 77 -2.01 -1.24 -3.66
C GLY A 77 -1.14 -0.39 -2.73
N LEU A 78 -0.60 0.74 -3.22
CA LEU A 78 0.31 1.58 -2.45
C LEU A 78 -0.39 2.35 -1.32
N VAL A 79 -1.62 2.79 -1.57
CA VAL A 79 -2.38 3.66 -0.67
C VAL A 79 -2.86 2.94 0.60
N ILE A 80 -3.15 1.65 0.50
CA ILE A 80 -3.65 0.86 1.62
C ILE A 80 -2.59 0.73 2.73
N ASP A 81 -1.32 0.69 2.38
CA ASP A 81 -0.23 0.47 3.32
C ASP A 81 -0.15 1.57 4.39
N ASP A 82 -0.31 2.83 4.02
CA ASP A 82 -0.29 3.95 4.97
C ASP A 82 -1.44 3.84 5.98
N ALA A 83 -2.64 3.53 5.52
CA ALA A 83 -3.81 3.35 6.36
C ALA A 83 -3.68 2.14 7.30
N ILE A 84 -3.06 1.06 6.85
CA ILE A 84 -2.79 -0.13 7.67
C ILE A 84 -1.85 0.22 8.82
N VAL A 85 -0.72 0.90 8.54
CA VAL A 85 0.28 1.26 9.55
C VAL A 85 -0.31 2.16 10.64
N VAL A 86 -1.04 3.21 10.26
CA VAL A 86 -1.69 4.12 11.22
C VAL A 86 -2.69 3.36 12.09
N ARG A 87 -3.52 2.56 11.46
CA ARG A 87 -4.57 1.85 12.15
C ARG A 87 -4.05 0.75 13.07
N GLU A 88 -3.05 -0.02 12.66
CA GLU A 88 -2.44 -1.05 13.48
C GLU A 88 -1.86 -0.43 14.76
N ASN A 89 -1.18 0.70 14.63
CA ASN A 89 -0.63 1.39 15.79
C ASN A 89 -1.73 1.89 16.74
N ILE A 90 -2.85 2.41 16.21
CA ILE A 90 -4.02 2.79 17.02
C ILE A 90 -4.59 1.57 17.75
N LEU A 91 -4.77 0.44 17.05
CA LEU A 91 -5.25 -0.80 17.67
C LEU A 91 -4.32 -1.30 18.78
N ARG A 92 -3.01 -1.20 18.59
CA ARG A 92 -2.01 -1.52 19.61
C ARG A 92 -2.24 -0.72 20.89
N TRP A 93 -2.46 0.58 20.78
CA TRP A 93 -2.77 1.44 21.92
C TRP A 93 -4.11 1.08 22.60
N VAL A 94 -5.14 0.76 21.82
CA VAL A 94 -6.43 0.30 22.36
C VAL A 94 -6.26 -1.02 23.11
N HIS A 95 -5.48 -1.97 22.59
CA HIS A 95 -5.19 -3.24 23.27
C HIS A 95 -4.40 -3.07 24.56
N MET A 96 -3.56 -2.03 24.65
CA MET A 96 -2.89 -1.66 25.91
C MET A 96 -3.83 -1.02 26.95
N GLY A 97 -5.09 -0.78 26.58
CA GLY A 97 -6.12 -0.26 27.49
C GLY A 97 -6.40 1.24 27.35
N THR A 98 -5.78 1.92 26.39
CA THR A 98 -6.03 3.34 26.12
C THR A 98 -7.42 3.51 25.48
N PRO A 99 -8.20 4.52 25.88
CA PRO A 99 -9.49 4.81 25.25
C PRO A 99 -9.33 5.06 23.74
N PRO A 100 -10.27 4.59 22.87
CA PRO A 100 -10.09 4.66 21.41
C PRO A 100 -9.79 6.06 20.86
N ARG A 101 -10.38 7.11 21.42
CA ARG A 101 -10.13 8.50 21.00
C ARG A 101 -8.71 8.97 21.30
N GLU A 102 -8.21 8.63 22.48
CA GLU A 102 -6.85 8.95 22.90
C GLU A 102 -5.85 8.10 22.15
N ALA A 103 -6.14 6.79 21.97
CA ALA A 103 -5.36 5.88 21.17
C ALA A 103 -5.22 6.34 19.72
N ALA A 104 -6.29 6.89 19.11
CA ALA A 104 -6.25 7.45 17.77
C ALA A 104 -5.30 8.66 17.69
N SER A 105 -5.30 9.54 18.68
CA SER A 105 -4.41 10.71 18.70
C SER A 105 -2.96 10.31 18.90
N VAL A 106 -2.66 9.52 19.95
CA VAL A 106 -1.29 9.12 20.28
C VAL A 106 -0.71 8.16 19.24
N GLY A 107 -1.51 7.17 18.84
CA GLY A 107 -1.08 6.17 17.86
C GLY A 107 -0.78 6.78 16.48
N THR A 108 -1.55 7.76 16.03
CA THR A 108 -1.28 8.47 14.76
C THR A 108 -0.03 9.34 14.89
N ALA A 109 0.14 10.06 15.99
CA ALA A 109 1.31 10.90 16.21
C ALA A 109 2.63 10.10 16.20
N GLU A 110 2.64 8.88 16.75
CA GLU A 110 3.80 8.01 16.76
C GLU A 110 4.26 7.58 15.36
N VAL A 111 3.32 7.33 14.45
CA VAL A 111 3.62 6.85 13.08
C VAL A 111 3.63 7.97 12.04
N PHE A 112 3.41 9.22 12.43
CA PHE A 112 3.42 10.36 11.52
C PHE A 112 4.70 10.43 10.68
N LEU A 113 5.86 10.37 11.31
CA LEU A 113 7.15 10.46 10.62
C LEU A 113 7.41 9.27 9.68
N PRO A 114 7.22 7.99 10.07
CA PRO A 114 7.27 6.86 9.17
C PRO A 114 6.37 7.01 7.95
N VAL A 115 5.09 7.36 8.14
CA VAL A 115 4.12 7.53 7.03
C VAL A 115 4.52 8.69 6.12
N LEU A 116 4.98 9.82 6.67
CA LEU A 116 5.52 10.93 5.87
C LEU A 116 6.73 10.47 5.05
N ALA A 117 7.64 9.69 5.64
CA ALA A 117 8.84 9.22 4.96
C ALA A 117 8.52 8.25 3.82
N THR A 118 7.59 7.31 4.01
CA THR A 118 7.15 6.38 2.96
C THR A 118 6.49 7.11 1.81
N THR A 119 5.52 7.99 2.10
CA THR A 119 4.84 8.80 1.09
C THR A 119 5.82 9.70 0.33
N ALA A 120 6.71 10.41 1.04
CA ALA A 120 7.72 11.26 0.43
C ALA A 120 8.68 10.48 -0.47
N THR A 121 9.06 9.27 -0.07
CA THR A 121 9.92 8.39 -0.87
C THR A 121 9.24 7.98 -2.16
N VAL A 122 7.97 7.56 -2.11
CA VAL A 122 7.19 7.21 -3.31
C VAL A 122 7.06 8.43 -4.23
N MET A 123 6.72 9.60 -3.69
CA MET A 123 6.64 10.83 -4.46
C MET A 123 7.99 11.20 -5.10
N ALA A 124 9.09 11.06 -4.37
CA ALA A 124 10.45 11.34 -4.87
C ALA A 124 10.87 10.41 -6.02
N VAL A 125 10.32 9.21 -6.10
CA VAL A 125 10.54 8.27 -7.22
C VAL A 125 9.68 8.62 -8.42
N PHE A 126 8.39 8.93 -8.23
CA PHE A 126 7.46 9.11 -9.34
C PHE A 126 7.41 10.53 -9.90
N LEU A 127 7.67 11.57 -9.09
CA LEU A 127 7.71 12.96 -9.58
C LEU A 127 8.75 13.20 -10.68
N PRO A 128 10.00 12.74 -10.58
CA PRO A 128 10.98 12.90 -11.66
C PRO A 128 10.53 12.28 -12.98
N VAL A 129 9.78 11.17 -12.93
CA VAL A 129 9.23 10.51 -14.11
C VAL A 129 8.24 11.43 -14.85
N ALA A 130 7.48 12.24 -14.11
CA ALA A 130 6.57 13.23 -14.69
C ALA A 130 7.29 14.39 -15.39
N PHE A 131 8.57 14.64 -15.08
CA PHE A 131 9.38 15.70 -15.67
C PHE A 131 10.41 15.19 -16.68
N ALA A 132 10.35 13.91 -17.06
CA ALA A 132 11.23 13.32 -18.06
C ALA A 132 11.02 14.00 -19.43
N GLU A 133 12.11 14.25 -20.15
CA GLU A 133 12.06 14.87 -21.46
C GLU A 133 11.78 13.86 -22.59
N GLY A 134 11.34 14.38 -23.74
CA GLY A 134 11.15 13.57 -24.95
C GLY A 134 9.80 12.85 -25.03
N ILE A 135 9.74 11.85 -25.92
CA ILE A 135 8.52 11.09 -26.18
C ILE A 135 8.10 10.31 -24.94
N VAL A 136 9.07 9.69 -24.28
CA VAL A 136 8.84 8.91 -23.05
C VAL A 136 8.22 9.77 -21.95
N GLY A 137 8.78 10.98 -21.75
CA GLY A 137 8.25 11.92 -20.76
C GLY A 137 6.78 12.25 -20.99
N ARG A 138 6.41 12.56 -22.23
CA ARG A 138 5.02 12.87 -22.60
C ARG A 138 4.02 11.77 -22.24
N PHE A 139 4.42 10.51 -22.35
CA PHE A 139 3.60 9.38 -21.95
C PHE A 139 3.53 9.24 -20.43
N PHE A 140 4.65 9.41 -19.74
CA PHE A 140 4.75 9.15 -18.31
C PHE A 140 4.38 10.34 -17.40
N VAL A 141 4.19 11.55 -17.95
CA VAL A 141 3.66 12.70 -17.18
C VAL A 141 2.36 12.33 -16.46
N ALA A 142 1.39 11.76 -17.20
CA ALA A 142 0.10 11.38 -16.64
C ALA A 142 0.26 10.32 -15.55
N PHE A 143 1.14 9.35 -15.72
CA PHE A 143 1.44 8.32 -14.74
C PHE A 143 2.04 8.90 -13.46
N GLY A 144 3.15 9.62 -13.58
CA GLY A 144 3.88 10.15 -12.43
C GLY A 144 3.05 11.14 -11.60
N LEU A 145 2.31 12.04 -12.28
CA LEU A 145 1.43 12.99 -11.60
C LEU A 145 0.24 12.29 -10.93
N THR A 146 -0.38 11.30 -11.57
CA THR A 146 -1.49 10.55 -10.97
C THR A 146 -1.05 9.86 -9.68
N VAL A 147 0.10 9.18 -9.69
CA VAL A 147 0.65 8.52 -8.49
C VAL A 147 0.97 9.57 -7.42
N ALA A 148 1.63 10.66 -7.77
CA ALA A 148 1.99 11.69 -6.80
C ALA A 148 0.77 12.36 -6.14
N ILE A 149 -0.27 12.68 -6.92
CA ILE A 149 -1.55 13.23 -6.42
C ILE A 149 -2.19 12.23 -5.46
N ALA A 150 -2.33 10.98 -5.87
CA ALA A 150 -2.97 9.95 -5.07
C ALA A 150 -2.22 9.69 -3.76
N MET A 151 -0.89 9.65 -3.78
CA MET A 151 -0.07 9.51 -2.58
C MET A 151 -0.20 10.70 -1.64
N ALA A 152 -0.24 11.93 -2.16
CA ALA A 152 -0.49 13.10 -1.33
C ALA A 152 -1.87 13.04 -0.65
N ILE A 153 -2.92 12.64 -1.38
CA ILE A 153 -4.27 12.48 -0.84
C ILE A 153 -4.30 11.36 0.21
N SER A 154 -3.66 10.24 -0.07
CA SER A 154 -3.52 9.11 0.86
C SER A 154 -2.88 9.52 2.18
N PHE A 155 -1.80 10.30 2.11
CA PHE A 155 -1.15 10.84 3.29
C PHE A 155 -2.12 11.65 4.16
N PHE A 156 -2.88 12.56 3.58
CA PHE A 156 -3.87 13.33 4.33
C PHE A 156 -5.01 12.46 4.87
N GLU A 157 -5.48 11.48 4.10
CA GLU A 157 -6.52 10.54 4.51
C GLU A 157 -6.05 9.71 5.70
N SER A 158 -4.85 9.13 5.63
CA SER A 158 -4.30 8.27 6.68
C SER A 158 -4.08 9.00 8.00
N LEU A 159 -3.86 10.32 7.97
CA LEU A 159 -3.68 11.15 9.16
C LEU A 159 -4.98 11.80 9.69
N THR A 160 -6.05 11.78 8.90
CA THR A 160 -7.32 12.44 9.28
C THR A 160 -8.47 11.44 9.37
N MET A 161 -8.86 10.85 8.26
CA MET A 161 -10.04 9.98 8.18
C MET A 161 -9.78 8.62 8.85
N ALA A 162 -8.62 8.01 8.65
CA ALA A 162 -8.30 6.72 9.24
C ALA A 162 -8.31 6.76 10.78
N PRO A 163 -7.66 7.72 11.48
CA PRO A 163 -7.76 7.83 12.93
C PRO A 163 -9.15 8.23 13.41
N MET A 164 -9.87 9.10 12.68
CA MET A 164 -11.24 9.47 13.02
C MET A 164 -12.16 8.24 13.00
N LEU A 165 -12.15 7.48 11.91
CA LEU A 165 -12.95 6.25 11.82
C LEU A 165 -12.54 5.24 12.88
N SER A 166 -11.25 5.11 13.16
CA SER A 166 -10.74 4.24 14.22
C SER A 166 -11.26 4.64 15.60
N ALA A 167 -11.29 5.93 15.93
CA ALA A 167 -11.79 6.43 17.20
C ALA A 167 -13.27 6.12 17.47
N TYR A 168 -14.09 6.05 16.41
CA TYR A 168 -15.54 5.82 16.53
C TYR A 168 -15.94 4.36 16.32
N PHE A 169 -15.27 3.63 15.44
CA PHE A 169 -15.66 2.28 15.03
C PHE A 169 -14.88 1.17 15.75
N ILE A 170 -13.70 1.48 16.34
CA ILE A 170 -13.02 0.51 17.19
C ILE A 170 -13.81 0.38 18.50
N GLY A 171 -14.25 -0.82 18.81
CA GLY A 171 -14.96 -1.14 20.04
C GLY A 171 -14.11 -0.84 21.28
N LYS A 172 -14.77 -0.53 22.40
CA LYS A 172 -14.08 -0.37 23.70
C LYS A 172 -13.28 -1.64 24.01
N PRO A 173 -12.08 -1.49 24.62
CA PRO A 173 -11.29 -2.64 25.01
C PRO A 173 -12.13 -3.55 25.91
N LYS A 174 -12.24 -4.83 25.57
CA LYS A 174 -12.87 -5.80 26.48
C LYS A 174 -12.08 -5.76 27.78
N LYS A 175 -12.69 -5.34 28.87
CA LYS A 175 -12.09 -5.40 30.20
C LYS A 175 -11.76 -6.88 30.49
N LYS A 176 -10.53 -7.30 30.23
CA LYS A 176 -10.01 -8.58 30.75
C LYS A 176 -10.08 -8.45 32.28
N LYS A 177 -10.81 -9.34 32.96
CA LYS A 177 -10.78 -9.46 34.41
C LYS A 177 -9.31 -9.50 34.84
N LYS A 178 -8.97 -8.68 35.84
CA LYS A 178 -7.65 -8.57 36.42
C LYS A 178 -7.24 -9.91 37.05
N ASP A 179 -6.73 -10.82 36.26
CA ASP A 179 -5.95 -11.93 36.79
C ASP A 179 -4.48 -11.51 36.75
N ALA A 180 -3.93 -11.33 37.93
CA ALA A 180 -2.59 -10.80 38.20
C ALA A 180 -1.43 -11.67 37.66
N LYS A 181 -1.71 -12.73 36.87
CA LYS A 181 -0.74 -13.55 36.17
C LYS A 181 -0.45 -13.17 34.72
N ALA A 182 -1.25 -12.28 34.12
CA ALA A 182 -1.13 -11.91 32.68
C ALA A 182 -0.10 -10.80 32.38
N LYS A 183 0.76 -10.43 33.33
CA LYS A 183 1.80 -9.40 33.11
C LYS A 183 2.98 -9.85 32.24
N LYS A 184 3.01 -11.09 31.74
CA LYS A 184 4.13 -11.62 30.93
C LYS A 184 3.80 -12.00 29.50
N GLU A 185 2.51 -11.97 29.10
CA GLU A 185 2.07 -12.40 27.77
C GLU A 185 1.04 -11.39 27.23
N ALA A 186 1.46 -10.16 27.02
CA ALA A 186 0.80 -9.29 26.06
C ALA A 186 1.22 -9.75 24.64
N HIS A 187 1.03 -11.02 24.33
CA HIS A 187 0.98 -11.48 22.98
C HIS A 187 -0.40 -11.11 22.44
N TYR A 188 -0.40 -10.35 21.36
CA TYR A 188 -1.54 -10.08 20.52
C TYR A 188 -2.34 -11.37 20.33
N GLU A 189 -3.64 -11.36 20.63
CA GLU A 189 -4.55 -12.36 20.09
C GLU A 189 -4.73 -12.04 18.60
N GLU A 190 -3.66 -12.23 17.83
CA GLU A 190 -3.71 -12.40 16.39
C GLU A 190 -4.46 -13.71 16.13
N GLY A 191 -5.34 -13.70 15.15
CA GLY A 191 -6.13 -14.87 14.80
C GLY A 191 -5.23 -16.11 14.64
N GLU A 192 -5.73 -17.30 14.96
CA GLU A 192 -4.97 -18.57 15.01
C GLU A 192 -4.11 -18.85 13.77
N ALA A 193 -4.49 -18.30 12.61
CA ALA A 193 -3.74 -18.41 11.36
C ALA A 193 -2.40 -17.62 11.39
N MET A 194 -2.31 -16.53 12.14
CA MET A 194 -1.12 -15.68 12.21
C MET A 194 -0.03 -16.28 13.13
N ASN A 195 -0.42 -17.06 14.15
CA ASN A 195 0.53 -17.70 15.05
C ASN A 195 1.55 -18.63 14.35
N TRP A 196 1.20 -19.19 13.19
CA TRP A 196 2.12 -19.98 12.38
C TRP A 196 3.14 -19.09 11.66
N LEU A 197 2.68 -18.01 11.03
CA LEU A 197 3.55 -17.03 10.36
C LEU A 197 4.52 -16.40 11.35
N ASP A 198 4.07 -15.99 12.51
CA ASP A 198 4.90 -15.39 13.56
C ASP A 198 5.97 -16.35 14.06
N ARG A 199 5.61 -17.61 14.25
CA ARG A 199 6.59 -18.65 14.63
C ARG A 199 7.61 -18.90 13.53
N PHE A 200 7.16 -18.92 12.28
CA PHE A 200 8.04 -19.08 11.12
C PHE A 200 8.99 -17.89 10.99
N TYR A 201 8.43 -16.66 11.00
CA TYR A 201 9.20 -15.41 10.92
C TYR A 201 10.19 -15.29 12.09
N GLY A 202 9.75 -15.50 13.32
CA GLY A 202 10.60 -15.42 14.50
C GLY A 202 11.70 -16.50 14.53
N ARG A 203 11.48 -17.67 13.90
CA ARG A 203 12.53 -18.68 13.72
C ARG A 203 13.54 -18.23 12.68
N THR A 204 13.07 -17.77 11.53
CA THR A 204 13.91 -17.29 10.44
C THR A 204 14.75 -16.09 10.89
N LEU A 205 14.13 -15.12 11.56
CA LEU A 205 14.82 -13.94 12.10
C LEU A 205 15.94 -14.32 13.08
N ARG A 206 15.69 -15.27 14.00
CA ARG A 206 16.72 -15.76 14.93
C ARG A 206 17.90 -16.42 14.22
N VAL A 207 17.64 -17.19 13.15
CA VAL A 207 18.69 -17.83 12.34
C VAL A 207 19.52 -16.75 11.63
N VAL A 208 18.85 -15.81 10.96
CA VAL A 208 19.48 -14.69 10.24
C VAL A 208 20.38 -13.86 11.17
N LEU A 209 19.85 -13.47 12.33
CA LEU A 209 20.61 -12.70 13.32
C LEU A 209 21.78 -13.48 13.93
N ARG A 210 21.61 -14.79 14.14
CA ARG A 210 22.68 -15.66 14.65
C ARG A 210 23.82 -15.83 13.64
N MET A 211 23.46 -15.90 12.34
CA MET A 211 24.42 -16.13 11.24
C MET A 211 24.64 -14.86 10.42
N LYS A 212 24.80 -13.71 11.08
CA LYS A 212 24.89 -12.38 10.44
C LYS A 212 25.89 -12.29 9.29
N TRP A 213 27.07 -12.92 9.42
CA TRP A 213 28.09 -12.92 8.37
C TRP A 213 27.72 -13.76 7.16
N VAL A 214 27.04 -14.90 7.37
CA VAL A 214 26.55 -15.76 6.28
C VAL A 214 25.41 -15.04 5.54
N THR A 215 24.52 -14.40 6.27
CA THR A 215 23.44 -13.60 5.69
C THR A 215 23.98 -12.45 4.85
N LEU A 216 24.98 -11.72 5.37
CA LEU A 216 25.63 -10.63 4.64
C LEU A 216 26.28 -11.14 3.35
N LEU A 217 27.05 -12.22 3.45
CA LEU A 217 27.74 -12.84 2.31
C LEU A 217 26.71 -13.30 1.24
N LEU A 218 25.63 -13.95 1.66
CA LEU A 218 24.56 -14.39 0.77
C LEU A 218 23.92 -13.20 0.05
N THR A 219 23.63 -12.12 0.79
CA THR A 219 23.06 -10.90 0.21
C THR A 219 23.96 -10.29 -0.84
N ILE A 220 25.27 -10.18 -0.55
CA ILE A 220 26.25 -9.67 -1.50
C ILE A 220 26.36 -10.57 -2.73
N LEU A 221 26.30 -11.89 -2.53
CA LEU A 221 26.40 -12.87 -3.63
C LEU A 221 25.17 -12.82 -4.54
N ILE A 222 23.96 -12.69 -3.95
CA ILE A 222 22.71 -12.48 -4.72
C ILE A 222 22.76 -11.17 -5.47
N PHE A 223 23.21 -10.09 -4.84
CA PHE A 223 23.35 -8.78 -5.48
C PHE A 223 24.32 -8.83 -6.67
N ALA A 224 25.51 -9.39 -6.46
CA ALA A 224 26.51 -9.55 -7.52
C ALA A 224 25.97 -10.44 -8.67
N GLY A 225 25.27 -11.53 -8.34
CA GLY A 225 24.61 -12.39 -9.32
C GLY A 225 23.53 -11.67 -10.10
N SER A 226 22.73 -10.82 -9.45
CA SER A 226 21.71 -10.01 -10.11
C SER A 226 22.32 -8.97 -11.06
N VAL A 227 23.39 -8.29 -10.65
CA VAL A 227 24.13 -7.35 -11.51
C VAL A 227 24.74 -8.09 -12.70
N TYR A 228 25.32 -9.27 -12.49
CA TYR A 228 25.84 -10.09 -13.57
C TYR A 228 24.73 -10.55 -14.53
N ALA A 229 23.59 -11.02 -14.01
CA ALA A 229 22.43 -11.39 -14.83
C ALA A 229 21.87 -10.22 -15.63
N ALA A 230 21.92 -9.00 -15.09
CA ALA A 230 21.47 -7.80 -15.79
C ALA A 230 22.30 -7.50 -17.06
N THR A 231 23.56 -7.95 -17.13
CA THR A 231 24.39 -7.77 -18.34
C THR A 231 23.91 -8.60 -19.55
N PHE A 232 23.09 -9.63 -19.31
CA PHE A 232 22.48 -10.45 -20.36
C PHE A 232 21.12 -9.94 -20.82
N LEU A 233 20.57 -8.90 -20.19
CA LEU A 233 19.30 -8.32 -20.60
C LEU A 233 19.50 -7.47 -21.85
N THR A 234 18.84 -7.86 -22.94
CA THR A 234 18.74 -7.04 -24.16
C THR A 234 17.76 -5.90 -23.92
N PHE A 235 18.24 -4.66 -24.03
CA PHE A 235 17.39 -3.48 -24.00
C PHE A 235 16.59 -3.38 -25.31
N SER A 236 15.34 -3.83 -25.30
CA SER A 236 14.39 -3.61 -26.37
C SER A 236 13.30 -2.68 -25.86
N PHE A 237 13.22 -1.46 -26.39
CA PHE A 237 12.24 -0.45 -25.97
C PHE A 237 10.85 -0.70 -26.57
N VAL A 238 10.79 -1.44 -27.67
CA VAL A 238 9.52 -1.83 -28.32
C VAL A 238 9.50 -3.34 -28.43
N PRO A 239 8.47 -4.02 -27.90
CA PRO A 239 8.32 -5.45 -28.15
C PRO A 239 8.22 -5.66 -29.67
N THR A 240 9.01 -6.57 -30.19
CA THR A 240 8.91 -7.01 -31.59
C THR A 240 7.53 -7.64 -31.75
N ILE A 241 6.60 -6.89 -32.35
CA ILE A 241 5.31 -7.44 -32.76
C ILE A 241 5.63 -8.37 -33.93
N ASP A 242 5.45 -9.67 -33.71
CA ASP A 242 5.54 -10.68 -34.78
C ASP A 242 4.52 -10.33 -35.86
N GLN A 243 5.03 -9.85 -37.02
CA GLN A 243 4.21 -9.47 -38.19
C GLN A 243 3.69 -10.70 -38.97
N HIS A 244 3.66 -11.88 -38.34
CA HIS A 244 3.19 -13.11 -38.96
C HIS A 244 1.74 -13.50 -38.65
N GLN A 245 0.92 -12.55 -38.25
CA GLN A 245 -0.54 -12.76 -38.12
C GLN A 245 -1.30 -11.92 -39.14
N PHE A 246 -1.08 -12.20 -40.42
CA PHE A 246 -2.01 -11.86 -41.53
C PHE A 246 -2.25 -13.12 -42.34
#